data_a5df134838b1ed2ec62610bae7ce7353
#
_entry.id   a5df134838b1ed2ec62610bae7ce7353
#
_cell.length_a   1.000
_cell.length_b   1.000
_cell.length_c   1.000
_cell.angle_alpha   90.00
_cell.angle_beta   90.00
_cell.angle_gamma   90.00
#
_symmetry.space_group_name_H-M   'P 1'
#
loop_
_entity.id
_entity.type
_entity.pdbx_description
1 polymer ?
#
loop_
_entity_poly.entity_id
_entity_poly.type
_entity_poly.pdbx_seq_one_letter_code
_entity_poly.pdbx_strand_id
1 'polypeptide(L)'
;MKDWIEGEYVNAGTRKDKNGNLIYSLDADANGYWLSGFTDGYASTDFYDAIYKKHTFSQEHNVSATGGDDKLNYYASFGYLGQDGLIKVADEGSSRYTATAKISSQWTNWMKFNYSLRFVRKDYHRPQSLGQGVYEYLGGQWPCVPLYDRNGNLYNEMVNTMTNGGTYRYQNDEYNHQVGLDIEPIKNWVTHAIFNYRTSHNESHTDMQHTYLYNLNGEAYDQNNFTYVGEDYYKENYTN
;
A
#
# COMPACT_ATOMS: atom_id res chain seq x y z
N MET A 1 7.82 -38.54 4.94
CA MET A 1 8.17 -37.26 5.60
C MET A 1 9.66 -36.89 5.42
N LYS A 2 10.62 -37.82 5.63
CA LYS A 2 12.04 -37.56 5.47
C LYS A 2 12.45 -37.23 4.02
N ASP A 3 11.92 -37.98 3.06
CA ASP A 3 12.17 -37.76 1.63
C ASP A 3 11.53 -36.46 1.10
N TRP A 4 10.49 -35.96 1.81
CA TRP A 4 9.85 -34.70 1.56
C TRP A 4 10.70 -33.51 1.98
N ILE A 5 11.44 -33.61 3.10
CA ILE A 5 12.32 -32.55 3.60
C ILE A 5 13.61 -32.45 2.79
N GLU A 6 14.11 -33.57 2.25
CA GLU A 6 15.38 -33.65 1.52
C GLU A 6 15.27 -33.36 0.01
N GLY A 7 14.04 -33.15 -0.52
CA GLY A 7 13.82 -32.85 -1.93
C GLY A 7 14.09 -31.38 -2.30
N GLU A 8 14.59 -31.15 -3.49
CA GLU A 8 14.79 -29.80 -4.05
C GLU A 8 13.56 -29.34 -4.84
N TYR A 9 13.15 -28.08 -4.65
CA TYR A 9 12.16 -27.46 -5.53
C TYR A 9 12.75 -27.19 -6.90
N VAL A 10 12.12 -27.72 -7.93
CA VAL A 10 12.57 -27.59 -9.33
C VAL A 10 11.88 -26.41 -10.00
N ASN A 11 10.60 -26.23 -9.72
CA ASN A 11 9.76 -25.14 -10.21
C ASN A 11 8.56 -24.95 -9.26
N ALA A 12 7.72 -23.97 -9.54
CA ALA A 12 6.52 -23.75 -8.76
C ALA A 12 5.69 -25.04 -8.69
N GLY A 13 5.30 -25.42 -7.47
CA GLY A 13 4.45 -26.57 -7.22
C GLY A 13 5.07 -27.95 -7.40
N THR A 14 6.37 -28.06 -7.68
CA THR A 14 7.06 -29.35 -7.83
C THR A 14 8.42 -29.38 -7.15
N ARG A 15 8.87 -30.56 -6.81
CA ARG A 15 10.22 -30.86 -6.33
C ARG A 15 10.69 -32.22 -6.83
N LYS A 16 11.96 -32.54 -6.72
CA LYS A 16 12.49 -33.88 -6.97
C LYS A 16 12.77 -34.61 -5.66
N ASP A 17 12.46 -35.90 -5.63
CA ASP A 17 12.93 -36.79 -4.57
C ASP A 17 14.43 -37.13 -4.76
N LYS A 18 14.99 -37.90 -3.84
CA LYS A 18 16.40 -38.37 -3.90
C LYS A 18 16.73 -39.23 -5.13
N ASN A 19 15.71 -39.77 -5.81
CA ASN A 19 15.84 -40.60 -7.01
C ASN A 19 15.67 -39.80 -8.29
N GLY A 20 15.39 -38.48 -8.18
CA GLY A 20 15.16 -37.58 -9.31
C GLY A 20 13.71 -37.59 -9.84
N ASN A 21 12.77 -38.28 -9.18
CA ASN A 21 11.35 -38.25 -9.57
C ASN A 21 10.70 -36.96 -9.13
N LEU A 22 9.81 -36.42 -9.95
CA LEU A 22 9.02 -35.24 -9.59
C LEU A 22 7.98 -35.58 -8.51
N ILE A 23 7.97 -34.81 -7.44
CA ILE A 23 6.92 -34.81 -6.41
C ILE A 23 6.19 -33.50 -6.53
N TYR A 24 4.91 -33.56 -6.89
CA TYR A 24 4.06 -32.38 -6.97
C TYR A 24 3.62 -31.94 -5.59
N SER A 25 3.64 -30.63 -5.34
CA SER A 25 3.20 -30.07 -4.06
C SER A 25 1.66 -30.10 -3.89
N LEU A 26 0.91 -30.35 -4.95
CA LEU A 26 -0.55 -30.39 -4.97
C LEU A 26 -1.02 -31.40 -6.00
N ASP A 27 -1.99 -32.23 -5.64
CA ASP A 27 -2.65 -33.19 -6.53
C ASP A 27 -3.99 -32.65 -6.99
N ALA A 28 -4.49 -33.18 -8.12
CA ALA A 28 -5.80 -32.88 -8.67
C ALA A 28 -6.72 -34.10 -8.65
N ASP A 29 -8.02 -33.84 -8.58
CA ASP A 29 -9.07 -34.90 -8.73
C ASP A 29 -9.21 -35.34 -10.20
N ALA A 30 -10.14 -36.27 -10.44
CA ALA A 30 -10.42 -36.83 -11.77
C ALA A 30 -10.93 -35.76 -12.79
N ASN A 31 -11.46 -34.62 -12.31
CA ASN A 31 -11.93 -33.50 -13.12
C ASN A 31 -10.88 -32.43 -13.33
N GLY A 32 -9.70 -32.60 -12.73
CA GLY A 32 -8.60 -31.63 -12.80
C GLY A 32 -8.63 -30.53 -11.77
N TYR A 33 -9.57 -30.52 -10.81
CA TYR A 33 -9.57 -29.56 -9.72
C TYR A 33 -8.58 -29.96 -8.63
N TRP A 34 -7.92 -28.95 -8.05
CA TRP A 34 -6.90 -29.15 -7.02
C TRP A 34 -7.54 -29.70 -5.73
N LEU A 35 -6.88 -30.71 -5.15
CA LEU A 35 -7.20 -31.21 -3.82
C LEU A 35 -6.81 -30.18 -2.77
N SER A 36 -7.38 -30.31 -1.56
CA SER A 36 -7.13 -29.36 -0.48
C SER A 36 -5.65 -29.34 -0.08
N GLY A 37 -5.00 -28.17 -0.18
CA GLY A 37 -3.62 -27.97 0.25
C GLY A 37 -3.38 -28.25 1.72
N PHE A 38 -4.41 -28.26 2.57
CA PHE A 38 -4.30 -28.62 3.99
C PHE A 38 -4.10 -30.12 4.21
N THR A 39 -4.78 -30.95 3.44
CA THR A 39 -4.78 -32.41 3.60
C THR A 39 -3.87 -33.10 2.61
N ASP A 40 -3.79 -32.57 1.40
CA ASP A 40 -3.15 -33.19 0.24
C ASP A 40 -1.99 -32.37 -0.34
N GLY A 41 -1.60 -31.29 0.36
CA GLY A 41 -0.46 -30.45 -0.02
C GLY A 41 0.85 -30.97 0.57
N TYR A 42 1.90 -30.92 -0.25
CA TYR A 42 3.26 -31.36 0.09
C TYR A 42 4.30 -30.24 -0.06
N ALA A 43 3.85 -29.00 0.01
CA ALA A 43 4.73 -27.82 -0.06
C ALA A 43 5.54 -27.63 1.23
N SER A 44 6.55 -26.76 1.16
CA SER A 44 7.24 -26.20 2.33
C SER A 44 7.34 -24.70 2.12
N THR A 45 6.21 -24.02 2.26
CA THR A 45 6.06 -22.60 1.98
C THR A 45 6.35 -21.79 3.23
N ASP A 46 7.32 -20.87 3.13
CA ASP A 46 7.47 -19.77 4.09
C ASP A 46 6.65 -18.60 3.59
N PHE A 47 5.45 -18.43 4.14
CA PHE A 47 4.53 -17.37 3.74
C PHE A 47 5.03 -15.97 4.10
N TYR A 48 5.84 -15.83 5.14
CA TYR A 48 6.43 -14.53 5.47
C TYR A 48 7.46 -14.12 4.42
N ASP A 49 8.37 -15.02 4.05
CA ASP A 49 9.33 -14.72 2.97
C ASP A 49 8.67 -14.58 1.59
N ALA A 50 7.56 -15.28 1.35
CA ALA A 50 6.81 -15.16 0.10
C ALA A 50 6.13 -13.80 -0.05
N ILE A 51 5.60 -13.23 1.04
CA ILE A 51 4.73 -12.06 1.02
C ILE A 51 5.49 -10.78 1.37
N TYR A 52 6.46 -10.83 2.28
CA TYR A 52 7.16 -9.64 2.75
C TYR A 52 8.53 -9.44 2.12
N LYS A 53 8.83 -8.19 1.80
CA LYS A 53 10.18 -7.73 1.46
C LYS A 53 11.04 -7.72 2.72
N LYS A 54 12.30 -8.13 2.61
CA LYS A 54 13.28 -8.03 3.71
C LYS A 54 13.71 -6.58 3.97
N HIS A 55 13.64 -5.75 2.94
CA HIS A 55 14.02 -4.34 2.97
C HIS A 55 13.04 -3.55 2.12
N THR A 56 12.76 -2.33 2.56
CA THR A 56 11.99 -1.36 1.79
C THR A 56 12.78 -0.07 1.64
N PHE A 57 12.41 0.74 0.66
CA PHE A 57 13.05 1.99 0.37
C PHE A 57 12.19 3.15 0.87
N SER A 58 12.87 4.16 1.46
CA SER A 58 12.26 5.44 1.81
C SER A 58 13.19 6.56 1.38
N GLN A 59 12.61 7.63 0.82
CA GLN A 59 13.36 8.80 0.40
C GLN A 59 12.66 10.08 0.87
N GLU A 60 13.46 11.06 1.27
CA GLU A 60 12.98 12.38 1.66
C GLU A 60 13.79 13.46 0.97
N HIS A 61 13.10 14.44 0.39
CA HIS A 61 13.69 15.56 -0.29
C HIS A 61 13.05 16.84 0.24
N ASN A 62 13.87 17.80 0.65
CA ASN A 62 13.41 19.09 1.12
C ASN A 62 14.21 20.20 0.43
N VAL A 63 13.50 21.22 -0.04
CA VAL A 63 14.09 22.43 -0.59
C VAL A 63 13.39 23.64 0.03
N SER A 64 14.15 24.66 0.35
CA SER A 64 13.60 25.91 0.87
C SER A 64 14.37 27.12 0.37
N ALA A 65 13.65 28.23 0.28
CA ALA A 65 14.21 29.53 -0.02
C ALA A 65 13.67 30.55 0.97
N THR A 66 14.53 31.46 1.41
CA THR A 66 14.17 32.57 2.27
C THR A 66 14.83 33.81 1.76
N GLY A 67 14.19 34.95 1.94
CA GLY A 67 14.73 36.25 1.56
C GLY A 67 13.88 37.37 2.12
N GLY A 68 14.34 38.59 1.90
CA GLY A 68 13.60 39.77 2.33
C GLY A 68 14.52 40.91 2.72
N ASP A 69 13.91 41.95 3.26
CA ASP A 69 14.54 43.14 3.80
C ASP A 69 13.86 43.55 5.13
N ASP A 70 14.13 44.73 5.62
CA ASP A 70 13.58 45.26 6.89
C ASP A 70 12.02 45.36 6.86
N LYS A 71 11.40 45.42 5.67
CA LYS A 71 9.97 45.63 5.50
C LYS A 71 9.22 44.39 5.04
N LEU A 72 9.89 43.50 4.30
CA LEU A 72 9.26 42.31 3.72
C LEU A 72 10.18 41.11 3.88
N ASN A 73 9.69 40.07 4.53
CA ASN A 73 10.38 38.80 4.62
C ASN A 73 9.50 37.71 4.03
N TYR A 74 10.09 36.79 3.29
CA TYR A 74 9.40 35.64 2.74
C TYR A 74 10.15 34.32 2.95
N TYR A 75 9.40 33.25 3.04
CA TYR A 75 9.91 31.91 3.12
C TYR A 75 9.03 31.02 2.25
N ALA A 76 9.64 30.15 1.45
CA ALA A 76 8.97 29.11 0.71
C ALA A 76 9.72 27.80 0.90
N SER A 77 9.00 26.69 1.06
CA SER A 77 9.58 25.36 1.10
C SER A 77 8.69 24.33 0.41
N PHE A 78 9.34 23.32 -0.13
CA PHE A 78 8.69 22.12 -0.66
C PHE A 78 9.41 20.90 -0.09
N GLY A 79 8.64 19.93 0.38
CA GLY A 79 9.12 18.64 0.87
C GLY A 79 8.38 17.49 0.21
N TYR A 80 9.10 16.44 -0.08
CA TYR A 80 8.59 15.16 -0.57
C TYR A 80 9.12 14.05 0.32
N LEU A 81 8.24 13.15 0.75
CA LEU A 81 8.57 11.89 1.41
C LEU A 81 7.88 10.77 0.66
N GLY A 82 8.64 9.81 0.15
CA GLY A 82 8.14 8.57 -0.46
C GLY A 82 8.57 7.37 0.38
N GLN A 83 7.65 6.45 0.61
CA GLN A 83 7.89 5.23 1.38
C GLN A 83 7.23 4.05 0.68
N ASP A 84 8.03 3.07 0.28
CA ASP A 84 7.54 1.81 -0.26
C ASP A 84 7.00 0.93 0.87
N GLY A 85 5.96 0.15 0.57
CA GLY A 85 5.39 -0.82 1.49
C GLY A 85 6.23 -2.10 1.62
N LEU A 86 5.90 -2.90 2.62
CA LEU A 86 6.57 -4.16 2.93
C LEU A 86 6.08 -5.33 2.07
N ILE A 87 4.93 -5.19 1.42
CA ILE A 87 4.34 -6.26 0.61
C ILE A 87 5.15 -6.47 -0.67
N LYS A 88 5.52 -7.73 -0.95
CA LYS A 88 6.33 -8.15 -2.10
C LYS A 88 5.45 -8.53 -3.29
N VAL A 89 4.29 -9.11 -3.02
CA VAL A 89 3.40 -9.71 -4.03
C VAL A 89 2.43 -8.70 -4.65
N ALA A 90 2.38 -7.49 -4.13
CA ALA A 90 1.54 -6.42 -4.66
C ALA A 90 2.15 -5.04 -4.36
N ASP A 91 1.62 -4.02 -5.03
CA ASP A 91 2.08 -2.65 -4.84
C ASP A 91 1.45 -2.02 -3.59
N GLU A 92 2.31 -1.49 -2.73
CA GLU A 92 1.93 -0.79 -1.50
C GLU A 92 2.92 0.34 -1.24
N GLY A 93 2.42 1.51 -0.89
CA GLY A 93 3.29 2.62 -0.59
C GLY A 93 2.54 3.87 -0.17
N SER A 94 3.31 4.86 0.27
CA SER A 94 2.77 6.17 0.61
C SER A 94 3.69 7.30 0.13
N SER A 95 3.09 8.42 -0.22
CA SER A 95 3.79 9.64 -0.56
C SER A 95 3.21 10.81 0.21
N ARG A 96 4.07 11.72 0.66
CA ARG A 96 3.66 12.97 1.29
C ARG A 96 4.37 14.15 0.63
N TYR A 97 3.56 15.08 0.15
CA TYR A 97 4.00 16.36 -0.38
C TYR A 97 3.65 17.44 0.62
N THR A 98 4.59 18.31 0.93
CA THR A 98 4.38 19.46 1.83
C THR A 98 4.88 20.71 1.15
N ALA A 99 4.02 21.70 1.00
CA ALA A 99 4.41 23.03 0.53
C ALA A 99 4.09 24.06 1.62
N THR A 100 5.03 24.95 1.90
CA THR A 100 4.83 26.03 2.86
C THR A 100 5.26 27.35 2.24
N ALA A 101 4.41 28.36 2.37
CA ALA A 101 4.73 29.74 2.01
C ALA A 101 4.43 30.64 3.21
N LYS A 102 5.36 31.51 3.55
CA LYS A 102 5.18 32.50 4.61
C LYS A 102 5.62 33.86 4.10
N ILE A 103 4.85 34.89 4.46
CA ILE A 103 5.14 36.27 4.17
C ILE A 103 4.93 37.06 5.46
N SER A 104 5.88 37.93 5.76
CA SER A 104 5.83 38.86 6.87
C SER A 104 6.16 40.26 6.35
N SER A 105 5.23 41.20 6.52
CA SER A 105 5.37 42.55 5.96
C SER A 105 5.09 43.61 7.01
N GLN A 106 5.99 44.57 7.16
CA GLN A 106 5.82 45.77 7.96
C GLN A 106 5.07 46.81 7.15
N TRP A 107 3.74 46.90 7.37
CA TRP A 107 2.91 47.84 6.59
C TRP A 107 3.05 49.29 7.04
N THR A 108 3.15 49.49 8.35
CA THR A 108 3.39 50.78 8.96
C THR A 108 4.37 50.63 10.13
N ASN A 109 4.80 51.72 10.72
CA ASN A 109 5.71 51.66 11.89
C ASN A 109 5.09 50.98 13.12
N TRP A 110 3.75 50.85 13.13
CA TRP A 110 2.98 50.29 14.24
C TRP A 110 2.18 49.03 13.87
N MET A 111 2.26 48.52 12.59
CA MET A 111 1.48 47.37 12.15
C MET A 111 2.32 46.48 11.25
N LYS A 112 2.36 45.20 11.63
CA LYS A 112 3.02 44.12 10.88
C LYS A 112 1.99 43.05 10.53
N PHE A 113 1.96 42.65 9.27
CA PHE A 113 1.13 41.60 8.74
C PHE A 113 1.94 40.32 8.54
N ASN A 114 1.40 39.20 8.97
CA ASN A 114 1.99 37.87 8.77
C ASN A 114 0.97 36.97 8.09
N TYR A 115 1.39 36.27 7.04
CA TYR A 115 0.58 35.24 6.40
C TYR A 115 1.39 33.95 6.24
N SER A 116 0.77 32.82 6.55
CA SER A 116 1.35 31.51 6.33
C SER A 116 0.32 30.60 5.68
N LEU A 117 0.73 29.95 4.60
CA LEU A 117 0.03 28.87 3.95
C LEU A 117 0.85 27.59 4.08
N ARG A 118 0.22 26.53 4.56
CA ARG A 118 0.79 25.18 4.50
C ARG A 118 -0.20 24.25 3.81
N PHE A 119 0.27 23.61 2.76
CA PHE A 119 -0.41 22.54 2.05
C PHE A 119 0.29 21.22 2.34
N VAL A 120 -0.49 20.17 2.61
CA VAL A 120 0.01 18.79 2.77
C VAL A 120 -0.90 17.88 1.97
N ARG A 121 -0.32 17.14 1.02
CA ARG A 121 -0.97 16.01 0.35
C ARG A 121 -0.35 14.73 0.85
N LYS A 122 -1.19 13.76 1.23
CA LYS A 122 -0.80 12.40 1.55
C LYS A 122 -1.53 11.47 0.59
N ASP A 123 -0.75 10.69 -0.16
CA ASP A 123 -1.25 9.64 -1.01
C ASP A 123 -0.84 8.30 -0.41
N TYR A 124 -1.75 7.35 -0.40
CA TYR A 124 -1.52 5.99 0.06
C TYR A 124 -2.20 5.02 -0.88
N HIS A 125 -1.52 3.94 -1.24
CA HIS A 125 -2.07 2.85 -2.02
C HIS A 125 -1.66 1.51 -1.43
N ARG A 126 -2.54 0.51 -1.59
CA ARG A 126 -2.33 -0.85 -1.12
C ARG A 126 -3.22 -1.83 -1.88
N PRO A 127 -2.95 -3.14 -1.82
CA PRO A 127 -3.94 -4.14 -2.22
C PRO A 127 -5.26 -3.91 -1.50
N GLN A 128 -6.37 -4.06 -2.22
CA GLN A 128 -7.71 -3.86 -1.65
C GLN A 128 -7.94 -4.79 -0.44
N SER A 129 -7.49 -6.04 -0.52
CA SER A 129 -7.65 -7.07 0.51
C SER A 129 -6.68 -6.93 1.70
N LEU A 130 -5.68 -6.06 1.63
CA LEU A 130 -4.72 -5.89 2.72
C LEU A 130 -5.38 -5.23 3.93
N GLY A 131 -5.50 -5.98 5.00
CA GLY A 131 -6.10 -5.54 6.26
C GLY A 131 -5.69 -6.44 7.41
N GLN A 132 -6.33 -6.27 8.57
CA GLN A 132 -6.01 -7.07 9.77
C GLN A 132 -6.15 -8.57 9.52
N GLY A 133 -7.15 -9.01 8.76
CA GLY A 133 -7.37 -10.43 8.43
C GLY A 133 -6.20 -11.10 7.69
N VAL A 134 -5.41 -10.34 6.94
CA VAL A 134 -4.19 -10.88 6.28
C VAL A 134 -3.15 -11.30 7.30
N TYR A 135 -2.93 -10.53 8.35
CA TYR A 135 -1.96 -10.87 9.39
C TYR A 135 -2.39 -12.08 10.21
N GLU A 136 -3.68 -12.18 10.51
CA GLU A 136 -4.26 -13.34 11.19
C GLU A 136 -4.18 -14.60 10.31
N TYR A 137 -4.48 -14.47 9.04
CA TYR A 137 -4.41 -15.56 8.07
C TYR A 137 -2.97 -16.06 7.89
N LEU A 138 -1.99 -15.17 7.81
CA LEU A 138 -0.57 -15.53 7.72
C LEU A 138 -0.09 -16.36 8.92
N GLY A 139 -0.49 -15.97 10.13
CA GLY A 139 -0.17 -16.71 11.35
C GLY A 139 -0.78 -18.10 11.41
N GLY A 140 -1.88 -18.34 10.70
CA GLY A 140 -2.60 -19.60 10.64
C GLY A 140 -2.28 -20.47 9.42
N GLN A 141 -1.47 -20.00 8.46
CA GLN A 141 -1.15 -20.76 7.25
C GLN A 141 -0.26 -21.95 7.53
N TRP A 142 -0.65 -23.09 7.00
CA TRP A 142 0.11 -24.32 7.11
C TRP A 142 1.21 -24.33 6.03
N PRO A 143 2.46 -24.64 6.37
CA PRO A 143 3.56 -24.66 5.39
C PRO A 143 3.35 -25.67 4.24
N CYS A 144 2.54 -26.72 4.45
CA CYS A 144 2.23 -27.70 3.40
C CYS A 144 1.35 -27.14 2.27
N VAL A 145 0.70 -25.99 2.48
CA VAL A 145 -0.10 -25.33 1.44
C VAL A 145 0.86 -24.68 0.42
N PRO A 146 0.78 -25.00 -0.88
CA PRO A 146 1.63 -24.42 -1.89
C PRO A 146 1.22 -22.99 -2.21
N LEU A 147 2.20 -22.18 -2.64
CA LEU A 147 1.95 -20.83 -3.16
C LEU A 147 1.43 -20.88 -4.60
N TYR A 148 1.95 -21.82 -5.39
CA TYR A 148 1.64 -22.01 -6.80
C TYR A 148 1.12 -23.43 -7.07
N ASP A 149 0.25 -23.54 -8.08
CA ASP A 149 -0.17 -24.83 -8.62
C ASP A 149 0.92 -25.49 -9.49
N ARG A 150 0.63 -26.67 -10.06
CA ARG A 150 1.56 -27.40 -10.95
C ARG A 150 1.88 -26.64 -12.24
N ASN A 151 0.99 -25.75 -12.68
CA ASN A 151 1.12 -24.98 -13.91
C ASN A 151 1.83 -23.64 -13.66
N GLY A 152 2.12 -23.29 -12.39
CA GLY A 152 2.79 -22.07 -12.01
C GLY A 152 1.84 -20.88 -11.74
N ASN A 153 0.52 -21.11 -11.69
CA ASN A 153 -0.44 -20.09 -11.32
C ASN A 153 -0.51 -19.95 -9.79
N LEU A 154 -0.84 -18.76 -9.31
CA LEU A 154 -1.07 -18.53 -7.89
C LEU A 154 -2.24 -19.40 -7.40
N TYR A 155 -1.96 -20.28 -6.45
CA TYR A 155 -2.95 -21.18 -5.83
C TYR A 155 -3.40 -20.66 -4.45
N ASN A 156 -2.49 -20.06 -3.69
CA ASN A 156 -2.86 -19.56 -2.36
C ASN A 156 -3.85 -18.40 -2.49
N GLU A 157 -5.02 -18.59 -1.90
CA GLU A 157 -6.17 -17.68 -2.02
C GLU A 157 -5.82 -16.25 -1.59
N MET A 158 -5.18 -16.09 -0.43
CA MET A 158 -4.85 -14.78 0.09
C MET A 158 -3.84 -14.05 -0.80
N VAL A 159 -2.78 -14.76 -1.24
CA VAL A 159 -1.76 -14.17 -2.11
C VAL A 159 -2.36 -13.81 -3.46
N ASN A 160 -3.20 -14.67 -4.01
CA ASN A 160 -3.92 -14.40 -5.26
C ASN A 160 -4.81 -13.16 -5.14
N THR A 161 -5.56 -13.04 -4.06
CA THR A 161 -6.43 -11.88 -3.80
C THR A 161 -5.61 -10.60 -3.58
N MET A 162 -4.48 -10.66 -2.89
CA MET A 162 -3.59 -9.50 -2.74
C MET A 162 -2.97 -9.07 -4.07
N THR A 163 -2.63 -10.02 -4.94
CA THR A 163 -1.96 -9.73 -6.21
C THR A 163 -2.94 -9.26 -7.29
N ASN A 164 -4.11 -9.90 -7.37
CA ASN A 164 -5.05 -9.76 -8.48
C ASN A 164 -6.42 -9.20 -8.07
N GLY A 165 -6.70 -9.03 -6.78
CA GLY A 165 -8.03 -8.65 -6.27
C GLY A 165 -8.32 -7.14 -6.30
N GLY A 166 -7.44 -6.34 -6.91
CA GLY A 166 -7.61 -4.89 -7.05
C GLY A 166 -6.88 -4.06 -6.00
N THR A 167 -7.09 -2.76 -6.05
CA THR A 167 -6.34 -1.78 -5.27
C THR A 167 -7.25 -0.87 -4.46
N TYR A 168 -6.74 -0.42 -3.32
CA TYR A 168 -7.28 0.68 -2.54
C TYR A 168 -6.33 1.88 -2.61
N ARG A 169 -6.86 3.06 -2.93
CA ARG A 169 -6.13 4.32 -2.94
C ARG A 169 -6.81 5.30 -2.01
N TYR A 170 -6.01 6.08 -1.30
CA TYR A 170 -6.47 7.12 -0.41
C TYR A 170 -5.63 8.37 -0.60
N GLN A 171 -6.28 9.51 -0.76
CA GLN A 171 -5.66 10.83 -0.83
C GLN A 171 -6.25 11.73 0.25
N ASN A 172 -5.38 12.45 0.93
CA ASN A 172 -5.77 13.48 1.88
C ASN A 172 -5.06 14.78 1.56
N ASP A 173 -5.82 15.83 1.29
CA ASP A 173 -5.34 17.20 1.06
C ASP A 173 -5.69 18.09 2.24
N GLU A 174 -4.69 18.67 2.88
CA GLU A 174 -4.86 19.60 3.99
C GLU A 174 -4.33 20.97 3.61
N TYR A 175 -5.16 22.00 3.79
CA TYR A 175 -4.77 23.40 3.66
C TYR A 175 -4.89 24.07 5.02
N ASN A 176 -3.83 24.74 5.44
CA ASN A 176 -3.82 25.54 6.67
C ASN A 176 -3.39 26.96 6.32
N HIS A 177 -4.31 27.90 6.49
CA HIS A 177 -4.10 29.33 6.33
C HIS A 177 -4.02 29.98 7.69
N GLN A 178 -2.98 30.76 7.92
CA GLN A 178 -2.82 31.55 9.13
C GLN A 178 -2.58 33.00 8.75
N VAL A 179 -3.40 33.89 9.24
CA VAL A 179 -3.24 35.34 9.14
C VAL A 179 -2.95 35.87 10.52
N GLY A 180 -1.89 36.63 10.64
CA GLY A 180 -1.48 37.30 11.89
C GLY A 180 -1.34 38.80 11.69
N LEU A 181 -1.76 39.56 12.66
CA LEU A 181 -1.56 41.01 12.76
C LEU A 181 -0.90 41.34 14.09
N ASP A 182 0.24 42.00 14.03
CA ASP A 182 0.91 42.56 15.18
C ASP A 182 0.75 44.10 15.13
N ILE A 183 0.10 44.66 16.14
CA ILE A 183 -0.32 46.07 16.18
C ILE A 183 0.24 46.73 17.44
N GLU A 184 0.99 47.81 17.29
CA GLU A 184 1.52 48.66 18.38
C GLU A 184 0.97 50.10 18.23
N PRO A 185 -0.33 50.35 18.53
CA PRO A 185 -0.95 51.65 18.33
C PRO A 185 -0.39 52.73 19.26
N ILE A 186 0.10 52.31 20.41
CA ILE A 186 0.76 53.17 21.41
C ILE A 186 2.08 52.47 21.80
N LYS A 187 3.13 53.22 21.95
CA LYS A 187 4.47 52.71 22.31
C LYS A 187 4.41 51.81 23.54
N ASN A 188 4.98 50.61 23.41
CA ASN A 188 4.99 49.54 24.41
C ASN A 188 3.63 48.85 24.66
N TRP A 189 2.59 49.09 23.84
CA TRP A 189 1.36 48.32 23.87
C TRP A 189 1.19 47.48 22.57
N VAL A 190 1.65 46.25 22.62
CA VAL A 190 1.58 45.31 21.48
C VAL A 190 0.39 44.42 21.62
N THR A 191 -0.40 44.34 20.55
CA THR A 191 -1.54 43.40 20.40
C THR A 191 -1.27 42.45 19.27
N HIS A 192 -1.44 41.16 19.52
CA HIS A 192 -1.33 40.08 18.52
C HIS A 192 -2.73 39.52 18.22
N ALA A 193 -3.13 39.55 16.96
CA ALA A 193 -4.33 38.89 16.48
C ALA A 193 -3.96 37.79 15.49
N ILE A 194 -4.45 36.57 15.71
CA ILE A 194 -4.16 35.43 14.85
C ILE A 194 -5.48 34.77 14.47
N PHE A 195 -5.66 34.57 13.17
CA PHE A 195 -6.76 33.80 12.59
C PHE A 195 -6.20 32.58 11.86
N ASN A 196 -6.74 31.40 12.18
CA ASN A 196 -6.38 30.14 11.51
C ASN A 196 -7.61 29.58 10.82
N TYR A 197 -7.45 29.16 9.57
CA TYR A 197 -8.43 28.43 8.80
C TYR A 197 -7.80 27.16 8.22
N ARG A 198 -8.39 26.01 8.57
CA ARG A 198 -7.94 24.70 8.10
C ARG A 198 -9.06 24.02 7.38
N THR A 199 -8.76 23.49 6.19
CA THR A 199 -9.63 22.56 5.45
C THR A 199 -8.90 21.26 5.20
N SER A 200 -9.66 20.17 5.18
CA SER A 200 -9.18 18.86 4.80
C SER A 200 -10.16 18.25 3.81
N HIS A 201 -9.62 17.73 2.72
CA HIS A 201 -10.37 16.99 1.71
C HIS A 201 -9.80 15.57 1.65
N ASN A 202 -10.67 14.57 1.79
CA ASN A 202 -10.31 13.16 1.73
C ASN A 202 -11.02 12.53 0.54
N GLU A 203 -10.27 11.76 -0.22
CA GLU A 203 -10.80 10.97 -1.31
C GLU A 203 -10.29 9.54 -1.17
N SER A 204 -11.16 8.56 -1.38
CA SER A 204 -10.77 7.17 -1.45
C SER A 204 -11.38 6.49 -2.66
N HIS A 205 -10.60 5.65 -3.28
CA HIS A 205 -10.97 4.88 -4.44
C HIS A 205 -10.63 3.42 -4.19
N THR A 206 -11.59 2.52 -4.43
CA THR A 206 -11.42 1.09 -4.28
C THR A 206 -11.79 0.38 -5.57
N ASP A 207 -10.81 -0.25 -6.19
CA ASP A 207 -11.01 -1.21 -7.26
C ASP A 207 -11.13 -2.60 -6.64
N MET A 208 -12.16 -3.34 -7.00
CA MET A 208 -12.32 -4.74 -6.62
C MET A 208 -12.39 -5.59 -7.87
N GLN A 209 -11.47 -6.54 -7.98
CA GLN A 209 -11.41 -7.46 -9.10
C GLN A 209 -11.68 -8.88 -8.62
N HIS A 210 -12.34 -9.66 -9.46
CA HIS A 210 -12.56 -11.07 -9.21
C HIS A 210 -11.26 -11.87 -9.38
N THR A 211 -10.98 -12.77 -8.47
CA THR A 211 -9.78 -13.61 -8.53
C THR A 211 -10.13 -15.03 -8.94
N TYR A 212 -9.34 -15.57 -9.83
CA TYR A 212 -9.52 -16.90 -10.39
C TYR A 212 -8.41 -17.84 -9.95
N LEU A 213 -8.77 -19.11 -9.76
CA LEU A 213 -7.85 -20.24 -9.79
C LEU A 213 -7.95 -20.91 -11.15
N TYR A 214 -6.94 -21.71 -11.48
CA TYR A 214 -6.92 -22.48 -12.72
C TYR A 214 -6.81 -23.96 -12.38
N ASN A 215 -7.60 -24.80 -13.03
CA ASN A 215 -7.52 -26.24 -12.86
C ASN A 215 -6.28 -26.82 -13.59
N LEU A 216 -6.07 -28.13 -13.47
CA LEU A 216 -4.95 -28.84 -14.12
C LEU A 216 -4.95 -28.66 -15.65
N ASN A 217 -6.11 -28.46 -16.26
CA ASN A 217 -6.29 -28.28 -17.70
C ASN A 217 -6.10 -26.82 -18.14
N GLY A 218 -5.89 -25.89 -17.20
CA GLY A 218 -5.74 -24.45 -17.47
C GLY A 218 -7.08 -23.69 -17.59
N GLU A 219 -8.19 -24.30 -17.18
CA GLU A 219 -9.51 -23.66 -17.17
C GLU A 219 -9.67 -22.85 -15.90
N ALA A 220 -10.09 -21.57 -16.04
CA ALA A 220 -10.34 -20.68 -14.91
C ALA A 220 -11.63 -21.07 -14.18
N TYR A 221 -11.60 -20.94 -12.86
CA TYR A 221 -12.79 -21.09 -12.01
C TYR A 221 -12.74 -20.09 -10.85
N ASP A 222 -13.93 -19.79 -10.32
CA ASP A 222 -14.02 -18.90 -9.16
C ASP A 222 -13.34 -19.53 -7.95
N GLN A 223 -12.49 -18.77 -7.31
CA GLN A 223 -11.71 -19.20 -6.17
C GLN A 223 -12.56 -19.71 -5.00
N ASN A 224 -13.75 -19.11 -4.80
CA ASN A 224 -14.62 -19.45 -3.67
C ASN A 224 -15.66 -20.52 -3.98
N ASN A 225 -16.08 -20.66 -5.25
CA ASN A 225 -17.21 -21.48 -5.63
C ASN A 225 -16.85 -22.69 -6.49
N PHE A 226 -15.59 -22.85 -6.90
CA PHE A 226 -15.13 -23.87 -7.83
C PHE A 226 -15.95 -23.94 -9.13
N THR A 227 -16.53 -22.81 -9.52
CA THR A 227 -17.38 -22.66 -10.70
C THR A 227 -16.66 -21.81 -11.72
N TYR A 228 -16.70 -22.23 -12.99
CA TYR A 228 -16.19 -21.42 -14.08
C TYR A 228 -16.98 -20.10 -14.17
N VAL A 229 -16.26 -19.00 -14.22
CA VAL A 229 -16.82 -17.65 -14.41
C VAL A 229 -16.34 -17.12 -15.76
N GLY A 230 -17.26 -16.94 -16.69
CA GLY A 230 -16.95 -16.56 -18.08
C GLY A 230 -16.65 -15.07 -18.29
N GLU A 231 -16.88 -14.23 -17.30
CA GLU A 231 -16.69 -12.77 -17.38
C GLU A 231 -15.95 -12.26 -16.15
N ASP A 232 -15.05 -11.30 -16.36
CA ASP A 232 -14.37 -10.63 -15.27
C ASP A 232 -15.33 -9.73 -14.50
N TYR A 233 -15.24 -9.79 -13.17
CA TYR A 233 -16.01 -8.93 -12.28
C TYR A 233 -15.16 -7.74 -11.86
N TYR A 234 -15.69 -6.53 -12.05
CA TYR A 234 -15.06 -5.29 -11.65
C TYR A 234 -16.02 -4.44 -10.82
N LYS A 235 -15.56 -3.96 -9.67
CA LYS A 235 -16.32 -3.04 -8.82
C LYS A 235 -15.44 -1.89 -8.38
N GLU A 236 -15.93 -0.69 -8.59
CA GLU A 236 -15.28 0.57 -8.25
C GLU A 236 -16.14 1.34 -7.24
N ASN A 237 -15.53 1.84 -6.18
CA ASN A 237 -16.18 2.67 -5.18
C ASN A 237 -15.35 3.93 -4.93
N TYR A 238 -16.02 5.09 -4.98
CA TYR A 238 -15.46 6.39 -4.63
C TYR A 238 -16.12 6.92 -3.38
N THR A 239 -15.33 7.48 -2.45
CA THR A 239 -15.81 8.15 -1.25
C THR A 239 -15.05 9.47 -1.09
N ASN A 240 -15.80 10.58 -1.06
CA ASN A 240 -15.28 11.94 -0.88
C ASN A 240 -15.45 12.40 0.59
#